data_aa027903a58e410247ebd44f2e438818
#
_entry.id   aa027903a58e410247ebd44f2e438818
#
_cell.length_a   1.000
_cell.length_b   1.000
_cell.length_c   1.000
_cell.angle_alpha   90.00
_cell.angle_beta   90.00
_cell.angle_gamma   90.00
#
_symmetry.space_group_name_H-M   'P 1'
#
loop_
_entity.id
_entity.type
_entity.pdbx_description
1 polymer ?
#
loop_
_entity_poly.entity_id
_entity_poly.type
_entity_poly.pdbx_seq_one_letter_code
_entity_poly.pdbx_strand_id
1 'polypeptide(L)'
;MLCHNPNNSDVARRKRDPAAVAAAAPVGSIDFKVMIHKIHRGENLEQQPYLIYGFGPPPLNYGINDFGEVRFPGDLRICTTCHAPGTYLLPPFPGTALGTQVAHLEPGTGNLVVDGRLGPIRSVCTSCHDGDDAVAHAETMTAPDGAEACAVCHEEGRDFAVSILHAGRN
;
A
#
# COMPACT_ATOMS: atom_id res chain seq x y z
N MET A 1 -17.24 -0.34 -0.11
CA MET A 1 -16.58 0.83 -0.72
C MET A 1 -16.37 0.54 -2.20
N LEU A 2 -17.02 1.27 -3.13
CA LEU A 2 -17.03 0.92 -4.55
C LEU A 2 -15.78 1.44 -5.29
N CYS A 3 -15.25 2.60 -4.92
CA CYS A 3 -14.17 3.27 -5.66
C CYS A 3 -12.75 2.95 -5.15
N HIS A 4 -12.61 2.62 -3.88
CA HIS A 4 -11.32 2.32 -3.25
C HIS A 4 -11.30 0.86 -2.78
N ASN A 5 -11.19 -0.06 -3.73
CA ASN A 5 -11.19 -1.50 -3.48
C ASN A 5 -9.86 -2.14 -3.96
N PRO A 6 -9.59 -3.40 -3.59
CA PRO A 6 -8.32 -4.07 -3.87
C PRO A 6 -7.93 -4.23 -5.35
N ASN A 7 -8.86 -4.01 -6.26
CA ASN A 7 -8.62 -4.12 -7.72
C ASN A 7 -8.44 -2.76 -8.38
N ASN A 8 -8.57 -1.66 -7.65
CA ASN A 8 -8.57 -0.33 -8.24
C ASN A 8 -7.21 0.37 -8.09
N SER A 9 -6.86 1.08 -9.15
CA SER A 9 -5.65 1.90 -9.26
C SER A 9 -5.96 3.22 -9.95
N ASP A 10 -4.99 4.08 -9.99
CA ASP A 10 -5.06 5.38 -10.66
C ASP A 10 -4.92 5.29 -12.20
N VAL A 11 -4.89 4.08 -12.76
CA VAL A 11 -4.65 3.81 -14.19
C VAL A 11 -5.50 4.67 -15.12
N ALA A 12 -6.76 4.90 -14.79
CA ALA A 12 -7.68 5.68 -15.63
C ALA A 12 -7.21 7.15 -15.84
N ARG A 13 -6.37 7.65 -14.94
CA ARG A 13 -5.76 8.97 -15.00
C ARG A 13 -4.31 8.92 -15.44
N ARG A 14 -3.51 8.01 -14.87
CA ARG A 14 -2.08 7.85 -15.15
C ARG A 14 -1.80 7.58 -16.63
N LYS A 15 -2.61 6.76 -17.32
CA LYS A 15 -2.46 6.49 -18.75
C LYS A 15 -2.66 7.71 -19.66
N ARG A 16 -3.14 8.83 -19.12
CA ARG A 16 -3.27 10.09 -19.87
C ARG A 16 -1.97 10.90 -19.89
N ASP A 17 -1.02 10.52 -19.07
CA ASP A 17 0.32 11.09 -19.05
C ASP A 17 1.23 10.29 -19.99
N PRO A 18 1.68 10.88 -21.13
CA PRO A 18 2.56 10.18 -22.06
C PRO A 18 3.90 9.77 -21.45
N ALA A 19 4.40 10.53 -20.46
CA ALA A 19 5.64 10.20 -19.78
C ALA A 19 5.48 8.95 -18.91
N ALA A 20 4.36 8.82 -18.19
CA ALA A 20 4.06 7.62 -17.40
C ALA A 20 3.89 6.38 -18.27
N VAL A 21 3.26 6.52 -19.45
CA VAL A 21 3.11 5.42 -20.41
C VAL A 21 4.47 5.02 -20.99
N ALA A 22 5.29 5.99 -21.38
CA ALA A 22 6.62 5.71 -21.96
C ALA A 22 7.56 5.01 -20.94
N ALA A 23 7.44 5.36 -19.66
CA ALA A 23 8.24 4.78 -18.58
C ALA A 23 7.75 3.41 -18.12
N ALA A 24 6.67 2.84 -18.67
CA ALA A 24 6.02 1.62 -18.14
C ALA A 24 5.74 1.75 -16.63
N ALA A 25 5.32 2.91 -16.18
CA ALA A 25 5.24 3.24 -14.78
C ALA A 25 4.29 2.30 -14.02
N PRO A 26 4.65 1.84 -12.82
CA PRO A 26 3.71 1.19 -11.93
C PRO A 26 2.49 2.08 -11.68
N VAL A 27 1.31 1.48 -11.66
CA VAL A 27 0.10 2.24 -11.32
C VAL A 27 -0.02 2.38 -9.80
N GLY A 28 -0.46 3.54 -9.34
CA GLY A 28 -0.73 3.76 -7.92
C GLY A 28 -1.97 2.99 -7.47
N SER A 29 -1.83 2.12 -6.50
CA SER A 29 -2.99 1.47 -5.89
C SER A 29 -3.84 2.52 -5.16
N ILE A 30 -5.15 2.52 -5.45
CA ILE A 30 -6.13 3.28 -4.67
C ILE A 30 -6.98 2.37 -3.78
N ASP A 31 -6.53 1.15 -3.51
CA ASP A 31 -7.06 0.31 -2.45
C ASP A 31 -6.96 1.07 -1.12
N PHE A 32 -8.11 1.22 -0.45
CA PHE A 32 -8.20 2.11 0.72
C PHE A 32 -7.17 1.75 1.80
N LYS A 33 -6.99 0.46 2.10
CA LYS A 33 -6.06 0.03 3.14
C LYS A 33 -4.60 0.38 2.82
N VAL A 34 -4.20 0.31 1.54
CA VAL A 34 -2.85 0.67 1.09
C VAL A 34 -2.70 2.19 1.05
N MET A 35 -3.62 2.85 0.38
CA MET A 35 -3.57 4.28 0.13
C MET A 35 -3.55 5.09 1.43
N ILE A 36 -4.43 4.77 2.39
CA ILE A 36 -4.53 5.55 3.63
C ILE A 36 -3.27 5.41 4.49
N HIS A 37 -2.69 4.22 4.59
CA HIS A 37 -1.46 4.02 5.34
C HIS A 37 -0.28 4.73 4.68
N LYS A 38 -0.12 4.62 3.34
CA LYS A 38 0.94 5.32 2.60
C LYS A 38 0.83 6.84 2.72
N ILE A 39 -0.37 7.41 2.57
CA ILE A 39 -0.59 8.85 2.73
C ILE A 39 -0.17 9.33 4.13
N HIS A 40 -0.56 8.60 5.17
CA HIS A 40 -0.22 9.00 6.54
C HIS A 40 1.27 8.77 6.85
N ARG A 41 1.91 7.78 6.26
CA ARG A 41 3.37 7.59 6.36
C ARG A 41 4.12 8.72 5.66
N GLY A 42 3.64 9.21 4.53
CA GLY A 42 4.02 10.42 3.82
C GLY A 42 5.52 10.67 3.76
N GLU A 43 5.98 11.75 4.44
CA GLU A 43 7.40 12.16 4.44
C GLU A 43 8.37 11.10 4.98
N ASN A 44 7.87 10.09 5.68
CA ASN A 44 8.68 8.99 6.22
C ASN A 44 8.69 7.74 5.35
N LEU A 45 8.09 7.76 4.15
CA LEU A 45 8.26 6.71 3.16
C LEU A 45 9.70 6.72 2.66
N GLU A 46 10.27 5.53 2.47
CA GLU A 46 11.61 5.38 1.89
C GLU A 46 11.55 5.44 0.36
N GLN A 47 10.46 4.92 -0.23
CA GLN A 47 10.21 4.99 -1.67
C GLN A 47 9.46 6.29 -2.02
N GLN A 48 10.22 7.31 -2.38
CA GLN A 48 9.74 8.63 -2.78
C GLN A 48 9.97 8.89 -4.28
N PRO A 49 9.12 9.69 -4.95
CA PRO A 49 7.88 10.31 -4.46
C PRO A 49 6.68 9.34 -4.43
N TYR A 50 5.67 9.58 -3.59
CA TYR A 50 4.42 8.81 -3.61
C TYR A 50 3.35 9.52 -4.42
N LEU A 51 3.30 9.21 -5.72
CA LEU A 51 2.45 9.88 -6.70
C LEU A 51 1.16 9.10 -6.97
N ILE A 52 0.02 9.76 -6.82
CA ILE A 52 -1.29 9.26 -7.25
C ILE A 52 -1.88 10.23 -8.28
N TYR A 53 -2.29 9.67 -9.42
CA TYR A 53 -2.96 10.41 -10.48
C TYR A 53 -4.46 10.51 -10.19
N GLY A 54 -4.89 11.70 -9.80
CA GLY A 54 -6.27 12.02 -9.49
C GLY A 54 -6.99 12.76 -10.62
N PHE A 55 -8.12 13.36 -10.26
CA PHE A 55 -8.84 14.25 -11.15
C PHE A 55 -8.09 15.57 -11.34
N GLY A 56 -8.16 16.13 -12.53
CA GLY A 56 -7.55 17.42 -12.85
C GLY A 56 -8.36 18.16 -13.89
N PRO A 57 -8.08 19.47 -14.10
CA PRO A 57 -8.81 20.28 -15.06
C PRO A 57 -8.47 19.94 -16.51
N PRO A 58 -9.35 20.33 -17.47
CA PRO A 58 -9.00 20.28 -18.89
C PRO A 58 -7.77 21.15 -19.18
N PRO A 59 -7.00 20.86 -20.24
CA PRO A 59 -7.21 19.79 -21.21
C PRO A 59 -6.71 18.40 -20.76
N LEU A 60 -5.84 18.32 -19.74
CA LEU A 60 -5.20 17.06 -19.33
C LEU A 60 -6.18 16.08 -18.68
N ASN A 61 -7.15 16.60 -17.92
CA ASN A 61 -8.14 15.83 -17.18
C ASN A 61 -7.50 14.83 -16.18
N TYR A 62 -6.29 15.12 -15.70
CA TYR A 62 -5.64 14.48 -14.56
C TYR A 62 -4.85 15.49 -13.75
N GLY A 63 -4.62 15.20 -12.49
CA GLY A 63 -3.71 15.91 -11.60
C GLY A 63 -2.79 14.90 -10.93
N ILE A 64 -1.54 15.28 -10.74
CA ILE A 64 -0.56 14.48 -10.02
C ILE A 64 -0.52 15.00 -8.59
N ASN A 65 -0.80 14.11 -7.63
CA ASN A 65 -0.74 14.43 -6.21
C ASN A 65 0.45 13.68 -5.61
N ASP A 66 1.40 14.40 -5.07
CA ASP A 66 2.49 13.83 -4.29
C ASP A 66 2.07 13.80 -2.81
N PHE A 67 1.87 12.61 -2.29
CA PHE A 67 1.58 12.39 -0.88
C PHE A 67 2.83 12.09 -0.06
N GLY A 68 4.01 12.05 -0.69
CA GLY A 68 5.28 11.87 0.00
C GLY A 68 5.68 13.03 0.89
N GLU A 69 5.04 14.20 0.75
CA GLU A 69 5.29 15.36 1.62
C GLU A 69 4.31 15.46 2.80
N VAL A 70 3.38 14.53 2.94
CA VAL A 70 2.38 14.56 4.00
C VAL A 70 3.05 14.34 5.35
N ARG A 71 2.76 15.23 6.31
CA ARG A 71 3.19 15.14 7.70
C ARG A 71 2.01 14.77 8.59
N PHE A 72 2.06 13.55 9.12
CA PHE A 72 1.04 13.12 10.06
C PHE A 72 1.29 13.77 11.44
N PRO A 73 0.29 14.42 12.05
CA PRO A 73 0.51 15.19 13.28
C PRO A 73 0.63 14.35 14.55
N GLY A 74 0.40 13.04 14.46
CA GLY A 74 0.42 12.13 15.60
C GLY A 74 1.49 11.03 15.47
N ASP A 75 1.46 10.09 16.40
CA ASP A 75 2.30 8.90 16.34
C ASP A 75 1.59 7.79 15.54
N LEU A 76 2.12 7.45 14.37
CA LEU A 76 1.58 6.42 13.49
C LEU A 76 1.65 5.00 14.08
N ARG A 77 2.42 4.80 15.15
CA ARG A 77 2.50 3.51 15.86
C ARG A 77 1.29 3.25 16.74
N ILE A 78 0.50 4.28 17.04
CA ILE A 78 -0.72 4.17 17.85
C ILE A 78 -1.89 3.75 16.94
N CYS A 79 -1.95 2.48 16.60
CA CYS A 79 -2.97 1.91 15.71
C CYS A 79 -4.40 2.20 16.15
N THR A 80 -4.63 2.27 17.48
CA THR A 80 -5.95 2.56 18.07
C THR A 80 -6.47 3.97 17.81
N THR A 81 -5.66 4.87 17.26
CA THR A 81 -6.14 6.18 16.77
C THR A 81 -7.18 6.02 15.67
N CYS A 82 -7.04 4.99 14.82
CA CYS A 82 -7.91 4.74 13.67
C CYS A 82 -8.61 3.37 13.72
N HIS A 83 -8.01 2.40 14.39
CA HIS A 83 -8.51 1.03 14.46
C HIS A 83 -9.21 0.75 15.80
N ALA A 84 -10.32 0.03 15.75
CA ALA A 84 -10.88 -0.57 16.96
C ALA A 84 -9.87 -1.55 17.58
N PRO A 85 -9.85 -1.69 18.92
CA PRO A 85 -8.92 -2.58 19.59
C PRO A 85 -8.96 -4.01 19.01
N GLY A 86 -7.78 -4.56 18.73
CA GLY A 86 -7.61 -5.92 18.19
C GLY A 86 -7.79 -6.07 16.68
N THR A 87 -8.36 -5.08 15.97
CA THR A 87 -8.63 -5.22 14.53
C THR A 87 -7.40 -5.04 13.63
N TYR A 88 -6.28 -4.66 14.20
CA TYR A 88 -4.97 -4.49 13.53
C TYR A 88 -3.96 -5.58 13.88
N LEU A 89 -4.36 -6.56 14.69
CA LEU A 89 -3.51 -7.66 15.13
C LEU A 89 -3.51 -8.81 14.12
N LEU A 90 -2.52 -9.70 14.24
CA LEU A 90 -2.40 -10.90 13.42
C LEU A 90 -2.79 -12.16 14.22
N PRO A 91 -3.36 -13.17 13.54
CA PRO A 91 -3.83 -13.14 12.15
C PRO A 91 -5.06 -12.25 11.99
N PRO A 92 -5.26 -11.65 10.79
CA PRO A 92 -6.47 -10.89 10.54
C PRO A 92 -7.68 -11.82 10.58
N PHE A 93 -8.86 -11.26 10.88
CA PHE A 93 -10.10 -12.04 10.84
C PHE A 93 -10.28 -12.69 9.46
N PRO A 94 -10.56 -14.00 9.37
CA PRO A 94 -10.71 -14.70 8.11
C PRO A 94 -11.74 -14.02 7.19
N GLY A 95 -11.37 -13.82 5.93
CA GLY A 95 -12.24 -13.23 4.92
C GLY A 95 -12.45 -11.71 5.01
N THR A 96 -11.78 -11.01 5.93
CA THR A 96 -11.97 -9.57 6.13
C THR A 96 -11.10 -8.70 5.23
N ALA A 97 -10.00 -9.24 4.72
CA ALA A 97 -9.08 -8.49 3.86
C ALA A 97 -8.74 -9.28 2.59
N LEU A 98 -8.84 -8.61 1.44
CA LEU A 98 -8.43 -9.15 0.16
C LEU A 98 -7.04 -8.63 -0.21
N GLY A 99 -6.28 -9.42 -0.97
CA GLY A 99 -4.99 -9.00 -1.52
C GLY A 99 -5.15 -7.83 -2.49
N THR A 100 -4.17 -6.94 -2.53
CA THR A 100 -4.14 -5.74 -3.38
C THR A 100 -3.54 -6.05 -4.74
N GLN A 101 -4.19 -5.63 -5.81
CA GLN A 101 -3.68 -5.78 -7.18
C GLN A 101 -2.42 -4.93 -7.40
N VAL A 102 -1.41 -5.54 -8.02
CA VAL A 102 -0.20 -4.89 -8.53
C VAL A 102 -0.26 -4.88 -10.05
N ALA A 103 0.08 -3.76 -10.66
CA ALA A 103 0.00 -3.59 -12.10
C ALA A 103 0.92 -2.45 -12.58
N HIS A 104 1.22 -2.44 -13.87
CA HIS A 104 1.94 -1.37 -14.55
C HIS A 104 1.25 -0.97 -15.86
N LEU A 105 1.72 0.11 -16.46
CA LEU A 105 1.30 0.51 -17.81
C LEU A 105 2.16 -0.19 -18.86
N GLU A 106 1.52 -0.78 -19.85
CA GLU A 106 2.23 -1.31 -21.03
C GLU A 106 2.85 -0.15 -21.84
N PRO A 107 4.16 -0.20 -22.11
CA PRO A 107 4.84 0.84 -22.88
C PRO A 107 4.20 1.05 -24.26
N GLY A 108 4.02 2.30 -24.64
CA GLY A 108 3.49 2.69 -25.95
C GLY A 108 1.98 2.60 -26.10
N THR A 109 1.28 1.69 -25.43
CA THR A 109 -0.18 1.55 -25.49
C THR A 109 -0.90 2.18 -24.30
N GLY A 110 -0.25 2.20 -23.12
CA GLY A 110 -0.85 2.62 -21.85
C GLY A 110 -1.94 1.67 -21.34
N ASN A 111 -2.00 0.45 -21.85
CA ASN A 111 -2.90 -0.58 -21.31
C ASN A 111 -2.44 -1.03 -19.92
N LEU A 112 -3.40 -1.41 -19.09
CA LEU A 112 -3.10 -1.97 -17.78
C LEU A 112 -2.63 -3.44 -17.93
N VAL A 113 -1.45 -3.72 -17.42
CA VAL A 113 -0.92 -5.07 -17.27
C VAL A 113 -0.94 -5.42 -15.79
N VAL A 114 -1.66 -6.48 -15.43
CA VAL A 114 -1.75 -6.96 -14.04
C VAL A 114 -0.59 -7.91 -13.78
N ASP A 115 0.29 -7.54 -12.86
CA ASP A 115 1.47 -8.33 -12.49
C ASP A 115 1.14 -9.41 -11.46
N GLY A 116 0.08 -9.18 -10.66
CA GLY A 116 -0.34 -10.12 -9.62
C GLY A 116 -1.08 -9.45 -8.48
N ARG A 117 -0.96 -10.05 -7.30
CA ARG A 117 -1.54 -9.52 -6.05
C ARG A 117 -0.55 -9.65 -4.91
N LEU A 118 -0.46 -8.62 -4.11
CA LEU A 118 0.11 -8.73 -2.76
C LEU A 118 -0.96 -9.30 -1.83
N GLY A 119 -0.56 -10.17 -0.93
CA GLY A 119 -1.43 -10.66 0.12
C GLY A 119 -1.96 -9.53 1.03
N PRO A 120 -3.02 -9.75 1.79
CA PRO A 120 -3.63 -8.71 2.60
C PRO A 120 -2.69 -8.16 3.69
N ILE A 121 -1.87 -9.00 4.31
CA ILE A 121 -0.93 -8.58 5.36
C ILE A 121 0.24 -7.83 4.72
N ARG A 122 0.89 -8.44 3.72
CA ARG A 122 2.00 -7.83 2.99
C ARG A 122 1.64 -6.44 2.47
N SER A 123 0.48 -6.30 1.82
CA SER A 123 0.06 -5.03 1.23
C SER A 123 -0.12 -3.90 2.25
N VAL A 124 -0.54 -4.22 3.48
CA VAL A 124 -0.68 -3.23 4.55
C VAL A 124 0.66 -2.92 5.20
N CYS A 125 1.44 -3.93 5.58
CA CYS A 125 2.73 -3.73 6.24
C CYS A 125 3.70 -2.93 5.36
N THR A 126 3.81 -3.28 4.07
CA THR A 126 4.68 -2.56 3.12
C THR A 126 4.12 -1.20 2.67
N SER A 127 2.92 -0.83 3.11
CA SER A 127 2.42 0.54 2.93
C SER A 127 3.09 1.56 3.87
N CYS A 128 3.67 1.08 4.98
CA CYS A 128 4.43 1.90 5.92
C CYS A 128 5.91 1.51 5.96
N HIS A 129 6.21 0.22 5.81
CA HIS A 129 7.56 -0.36 5.77
C HIS A 129 7.93 -0.63 4.31
N ASP A 130 8.23 0.42 3.57
CA ASP A 130 8.45 0.36 2.12
C ASP A 130 9.94 0.37 1.73
N GLY A 131 10.84 0.29 2.70
CA GLY A 131 12.28 0.09 2.46
C GLY A 131 12.57 -1.29 1.87
N ASP A 132 13.61 -1.39 1.06
CA ASP A 132 13.95 -2.59 0.30
C ASP A 132 14.10 -3.84 1.17
N ASP A 133 14.70 -3.71 2.35
CA ASP A 133 14.87 -4.83 3.29
C ASP A 133 13.53 -5.35 3.83
N ALA A 134 12.62 -4.45 4.17
CA ALA A 134 11.29 -4.81 4.66
C ALA A 134 10.43 -5.44 3.56
N VAL A 135 10.53 -4.90 2.35
CA VAL A 135 9.84 -5.46 1.17
C VAL A 135 10.35 -6.85 0.84
N ALA A 136 11.67 -7.05 0.80
CA ALA A 136 12.30 -8.34 0.55
C ALA A 136 11.96 -9.38 1.63
N HIS A 137 11.94 -8.95 2.92
CA HIS A 137 11.49 -9.81 4.02
C HIS A 137 10.04 -10.27 3.81
N ALA A 138 9.14 -9.34 3.55
CA ALA A 138 7.72 -9.67 3.34
C ALA A 138 7.51 -10.56 2.10
N GLU A 139 8.31 -10.38 1.06
CA GLU A 139 8.30 -11.22 -0.12
C GLU A 139 8.75 -12.65 0.18
N THR A 140 9.87 -12.80 0.89
CA THR A 140 10.40 -14.11 1.29
C THR A 140 9.42 -14.87 2.20
N MET A 141 8.64 -14.16 3.02
CA MET A 141 7.63 -14.75 3.92
C MET A 141 6.27 -14.98 3.24
N THR A 142 6.19 -14.81 1.92
CA THR A 142 4.97 -15.06 1.13
C THR A 142 5.25 -16.20 0.13
N ALA A 143 4.50 -17.28 0.24
CA ALA A 143 4.63 -18.41 -0.66
C ALA A 143 4.15 -18.07 -2.10
N PRO A 144 4.58 -18.82 -3.14
CA PRO A 144 4.18 -18.56 -4.53
C PRO A 144 2.66 -18.59 -4.78
N ASP A 145 1.91 -19.31 -3.95
CA ASP A 145 0.45 -19.35 -3.99
C ASP A 145 -0.23 -18.17 -3.28
N GLY A 146 0.57 -17.26 -2.70
CA GLY A 146 0.12 -16.08 -1.97
C GLY A 146 -0.14 -16.29 -0.48
N ALA A 147 0.13 -17.47 0.07
CA ALA A 147 0.01 -17.72 1.50
C ALA A 147 1.08 -16.93 2.28
N GLU A 148 0.66 -16.16 3.26
CA GLU A 148 1.51 -15.27 4.05
C GLU A 148 1.84 -15.90 5.42
N ALA A 149 3.13 -16.09 5.72
CA ALA A 149 3.62 -16.66 6.98
C ALA A 149 3.85 -15.62 8.09
N CYS A 150 3.42 -14.38 7.90
CA CYS A 150 3.70 -13.24 8.79
C CYS A 150 3.30 -13.50 10.26
N ALA A 151 2.16 -14.17 10.49
CA ALA A 151 1.67 -14.46 11.82
C ALA A 151 2.58 -15.40 12.63
N VAL A 152 3.44 -16.20 11.97
CA VAL A 152 4.37 -17.11 12.68
C VAL A 152 5.26 -16.35 13.68
N CYS A 153 5.68 -15.13 13.31
CA CYS A 153 6.53 -14.28 14.15
C CYS A 153 5.82 -13.03 14.69
N HIS A 154 4.81 -12.52 13.99
CA HIS A 154 4.18 -11.23 14.30
C HIS A 154 2.80 -11.35 14.95
N GLU A 155 2.30 -12.57 15.24
CA GLU A 155 1.08 -12.79 16.02
C GLU A 155 1.27 -12.36 17.47
N GLU A 156 0.17 -12.00 18.15
CA GLU A 156 0.18 -11.67 19.55
C GLU A 156 0.74 -12.83 20.40
N GLY A 157 1.58 -12.48 21.38
CA GLY A 157 2.31 -13.45 22.21
C GLY A 157 3.63 -13.95 21.61
N ARG A 158 4.03 -13.46 20.45
CA ARG A 158 5.36 -13.68 19.86
C ARG A 158 6.30 -12.52 20.17
N ASP A 159 7.62 -12.76 20.08
CA ASP A 159 8.64 -11.75 20.36
C ASP A 159 8.56 -10.53 19.43
N PHE A 160 8.05 -10.72 18.22
CA PHE A 160 7.87 -9.70 17.21
C PHE A 160 6.38 -9.34 17.00
N ALA A 161 5.55 -9.51 18.03
CA ALA A 161 4.13 -9.16 17.91
C ALA A 161 3.94 -7.70 17.48
N VAL A 162 2.91 -7.47 16.65
CA VAL A 162 2.59 -6.13 16.14
C VAL A 162 2.44 -5.12 17.28
N SER A 163 1.76 -5.52 18.36
CA SER A 163 1.57 -4.68 19.55
C SER A 163 2.88 -4.31 20.24
N ILE A 164 3.86 -5.22 20.27
CA ILE A 164 5.17 -4.99 20.89
C ILE A 164 6.02 -4.05 20.06
N LEU A 165 6.09 -4.30 18.74
CA LEU A 165 6.94 -3.52 17.83
C LEU A 165 6.43 -2.08 17.64
N HIS A 166 5.11 -1.89 17.74
CA HIS A 166 4.47 -0.58 17.61
C HIS A 166 4.12 0.05 18.96
N ALA A 167 4.46 -0.60 20.09
CA ALA A 167 4.31 0.02 21.39
C ALA A 167 5.16 1.28 21.44
N GLY A 168 4.52 2.45 21.64
CA GLY A 168 5.23 3.69 21.84
C GLY A 168 6.18 3.54 23.03
N ARG A 169 7.43 3.89 22.86
CA ARG A 169 8.33 4.07 24.02
C ARG A 169 7.85 5.31 24.76
N ASN A 170 7.18 5.11 25.89
CA ASN A 170 6.85 6.17 26.83
C ASN A 170 8.15 6.75 27.40
#